data_2559066e879032b07f278f0cb9da3ade
#
_entry.id   2559066e879032b07f278f0cb9da3ade
#
_cell.length_a   1.000
_cell.length_b   1.000
_cell.length_c   1.000
_cell.angle_alpha   90.00
_cell.angle_beta   90.00
_cell.angle_gamma   90.00
#
_symmetry.space_group_name_H-M   'P 1'
#
loop_
_entity.id
_entity.type
_entity.pdbx_description
1 polymer ?
#
loop_
_entity_poly.entity_id
_entity_poly.type
_entity_poly.pdbx_seq_one_letter_code
_entity_poly.pdbx_strand_id
1 'polypeptide(L)'
;MKIQLCLVVGVAVVGCVGSGSSSSTQAVSPVYTTIFDAGSSGTRLSFYKVIPGNGNYPQINKLFEKEYNDNGINDFLSGNGSIELVDKYGESVLPGGVRPTGCTGGTEVTNGQQVQIINLGVLDVSPCVLAPLLVAQDTALTESGLTRAQVKTELFATAGMRTENKRNGGRYTTEQITAYYQIMKSYVAGMGFATGEFKTINGNSEEGVWTWINLNDYYYNIFGGNPTVSKTIQQPVGDFEVGGSSMQIAFPSNLTANAESNVYSVTINGKTFNVYSKTILGLGGDDARKYVRAYGYNNQNGGLDCFATGATISSTTEDSGIALYPSTLLTPNIFPANAVTTAPWFTLSSESLNLTGNPSFNLTACSSKYNVVESQVVSLARNNNGTDSLGDTATVATLKTTLQTSTSPFVGIDNFYYTADDLNLAESTNFNPTAFETALTTKCSSPISGEKLFQQAICPNGTFMDSFLFGTNGLFNGSSANFAGVLSPKQNGKTVLTWTRGYLLQKYAN
;
A
#
# COMPACT_ATOMS: atom_id res chain seq x y z
N MET A 1 -16.90 -60.90 45.89
CA MET A 1 -18.19 -61.02 46.54
C MET A 1 -18.15 -60.43 47.95
N LYS A 2 -18.63 -59.19 48.13
CA LYS A 2 -19.11 -58.60 49.39
C LYS A 2 -19.76 -57.28 49.00
N ILE A 3 -21.10 -57.33 49.08
CA ILE A 3 -22.00 -56.22 48.96
C ILE A 3 -21.98 -55.48 50.27
N GLN A 4 -21.80 -54.19 50.31
CA GLN A 4 -22.06 -53.36 51.44
C GLN A 4 -23.00 -52.23 51.11
N LEU A 5 -24.17 -52.33 51.62
CA LEU A 5 -25.33 -51.44 51.64
C LEU A 5 -24.99 -50.26 52.56
N CYS A 6 -25.10 -49.04 52.17
CA CYS A 6 -25.09 -47.89 53.06
C CYS A 6 -26.37 -47.07 52.89
N LEU A 7 -26.95 -46.86 54.00
CA LEU A 7 -28.23 -46.28 54.36
C LEU A 7 -28.24 -44.77 54.07
N VAL A 8 -29.33 -44.27 53.51
CA VAL A 8 -29.63 -42.86 53.31
C VAL A 8 -30.20 -42.31 54.60
N VAL A 9 -29.55 -41.32 55.22
CA VAL A 9 -30.13 -40.45 56.20
C VAL A 9 -30.31 -39.07 55.63
N GLY A 10 -31.55 -38.64 55.47
CA GLY A 10 -31.89 -37.32 54.97
C GLY A 10 -31.70 -36.24 56.02
N VAL A 11 -30.95 -35.24 55.74
CA VAL A 11 -30.93 -33.94 56.40
C VAL A 11 -31.35 -32.87 55.40
N ALA A 12 -32.53 -32.31 55.65
CA ALA A 12 -32.99 -31.15 54.91
C ALA A 12 -32.20 -29.89 55.32
N VAL A 13 -31.31 -29.43 54.49
CA VAL A 13 -30.71 -28.10 54.66
C VAL A 13 -31.47 -27.16 53.72
N VAL A 14 -32.22 -26.24 54.33
CA VAL A 14 -32.79 -25.08 53.64
C VAL A 14 -31.61 -24.13 53.24
N GLY A 15 -31.10 -24.27 52.04
CA GLY A 15 -30.10 -23.37 51.51
C GLY A 15 -30.78 -22.20 50.79
N CYS A 16 -30.46 -20.98 51.18
CA CYS A 16 -30.84 -19.75 50.51
C CYS A 16 -30.44 -19.82 49.04
N VAL A 17 -31.41 -19.72 48.15
CA VAL A 17 -31.18 -19.53 46.72
C VAL A 17 -30.67 -18.10 46.52
N GLY A 18 -29.34 -17.92 46.54
CA GLY A 18 -28.71 -16.75 45.96
C GLY A 18 -28.92 -16.80 44.44
N SER A 19 -29.76 -15.92 43.93
CA SER A 19 -29.88 -15.67 42.52
C SER A 19 -28.56 -15.07 41.99
N GLY A 20 -27.57 -15.94 41.72
CA GLY A 20 -26.43 -15.59 40.90
C GLY A 20 -26.92 -15.35 39.48
N SER A 21 -27.07 -14.11 39.11
CA SER A 21 -27.19 -13.75 37.70
C SER A 21 -25.90 -14.17 36.98
N SER A 22 -25.90 -15.38 36.45
CA SER A 22 -24.92 -15.74 35.43
C SER A 22 -25.20 -14.85 34.23
N SER A 23 -24.44 -13.76 34.11
CA SER A 23 -24.35 -13.05 32.86
C SER A 23 -23.80 -14.04 31.83
N SER A 24 -24.68 -14.65 31.06
CA SER A 24 -24.28 -15.39 29.87
C SER A 24 -23.61 -14.37 28.94
N THR A 25 -22.29 -14.34 28.92
CA THR A 25 -21.55 -13.67 27.87
C THR A 25 -21.97 -14.34 26.57
N GLN A 26 -22.86 -13.67 25.84
CA GLN A 26 -23.33 -14.15 24.55
C GLN A 26 -22.08 -14.28 23.67
N ALA A 27 -21.79 -15.49 23.23
CA ALA A 27 -20.63 -15.73 22.38
C ALA A 27 -20.77 -14.90 21.11
N VAL A 28 -19.83 -13.99 20.85
CA VAL A 28 -19.85 -13.13 19.69
C VAL A 28 -19.60 -14.00 18.46
N SER A 29 -20.54 -14.02 17.53
CA SER A 29 -20.41 -14.79 16.30
C SER A 29 -19.30 -14.20 15.43
N PRO A 30 -18.45 -15.04 14.82
CA PRO A 30 -17.42 -14.56 13.90
C PRO A 30 -18.05 -13.95 12.65
N VAL A 31 -17.43 -12.91 12.13
CA VAL A 31 -17.71 -12.28 10.84
C VAL A 31 -16.66 -12.75 9.84
N TYR A 32 -17.10 -13.08 8.63
CA TYR A 32 -16.21 -13.46 7.56
C TYR A 32 -16.24 -12.39 6.47
N THR A 33 -15.08 -11.89 6.10
CA THR A 33 -14.96 -10.81 5.12
C THR A 33 -13.79 -11.02 4.18
N THR A 34 -14.02 -10.71 2.92
CA THR A 34 -13.00 -10.61 1.87
C THR A 34 -12.75 -9.16 1.57
N ILE A 35 -11.49 -8.76 1.54
CA ILE A 35 -11.08 -7.42 1.18
C ILE A 35 -10.19 -7.51 -0.05
N PHE A 36 -10.57 -6.79 -1.10
CA PHE A 36 -9.67 -6.46 -2.18
C PHE A 36 -8.91 -5.18 -1.83
N ASP A 37 -7.60 -5.30 -1.76
CA ASP A 37 -6.66 -4.21 -1.75
C ASP A 37 -6.25 -3.94 -3.20
N ALA A 38 -6.84 -2.89 -3.79
CA ALA A 38 -6.57 -2.52 -5.17
C ALA A 38 -5.53 -1.40 -5.22
N GLY A 39 -4.27 -1.81 -5.24
CA GLY A 39 -3.12 -0.93 -5.34
C GLY A 39 -2.94 -0.30 -6.73
N SER A 40 -1.94 0.57 -6.86
CA SER A 40 -1.57 1.18 -8.14
C SER A 40 -0.88 0.22 -9.11
N SER A 41 -0.24 -0.82 -8.56
CA SER A 41 0.57 -1.80 -9.31
C SER A 41 0.05 -3.24 -9.19
N GLY A 42 -1.17 -3.44 -8.69
CA GLY A 42 -1.74 -4.78 -8.56
C GLY A 42 -2.94 -4.82 -7.63
N THR A 43 -3.56 -5.99 -7.56
CA THR A 43 -4.74 -6.23 -6.70
C THR A 43 -4.52 -7.47 -5.85
N ARG A 44 -4.65 -7.31 -4.54
CA ARG A 44 -4.56 -8.38 -3.55
C ARG A 44 -5.94 -8.68 -2.96
N LEU A 45 -6.29 -9.96 -2.89
CA LEU A 45 -7.45 -10.45 -2.15
C LEU A 45 -6.98 -11.05 -0.83
N SER A 46 -7.56 -10.60 0.27
CA SER A 46 -7.36 -11.18 1.61
C SER A 46 -8.70 -11.60 2.21
N PHE A 47 -8.78 -12.85 2.65
CA PHE A 47 -9.97 -13.41 3.31
C PHE A 47 -9.72 -13.57 4.80
N TYR A 48 -10.60 -13.01 5.61
CA TYR A 48 -10.47 -12.94 7.05
C TYR A 48 -11.65 -13.57 7.81
N LYS A 49 -11.31 -14.20 8.94
CA LYS A 49 -12.24 -14.48 10.06
C LYS A 49 -11.99 -13.44 11.14
N VAL A 50 -13.03 -12.71 11.51
CA VAL A 50 -12.98 -11.67 12.55
C VAL A 50 -13.93 -12.04 13.67
N ILE A 51 -13.44 -12.04 14.92
CA ILE A 51 -14.27 -12.07 16.12
C ILE A 51 -14.31 -10.63 16.66
N PRO A 52 -15.46 -9.94 16.58
CA PRO A 52 -15.58 -8.55 17.04
C PRO A 52 -15.22 -8.39 18.51
N GLY A 53 -14.61 -7.27 18.87
CA GLY A 53 -14.13 -6.99 20.21
C GLY A 53 -15.22 -6.52 21.18
N ASN A 54 -16.30 -5.87 20.68
CA ASN A 54 -17.34 -5.25 21.50
C ASN A 54 -16.75 -4.42 22.65
N GLY A 55 -15.90 -3.45 22.30
CA GLY A 55 -15.16 -2.63 23.27
C GLY A 55 -13.85 -3.23 23.77
N ASN A 56 -13.53 -4.47 23.36
CA ASN A 56 -12.26 -5.14 23.64
C ASN A 56 -11.42 -5.27 22.36
N TYR A 57 -10.34 -6.04 22.44
CA TYR A 57 -9.51 -6.33 21.30
C TYR A 57 -10.18 -7.33 20.34
N PRO A 58 -10.41 -6.97 19.04
CA PRO A 58 -10.94 -7.91 18.06
C PRO A 58 -9.87 -8.92 17.63
N GLN A 59 -10.28 -10.17 17.43
CA GLN A 59 -9.37 -11.20 16.90
C GLN A 59 -9.49 -11.27 15.39
N ILE A 60 -8.39 -11.08 14.67
CA ILE A 60 -8.35 -11.06 13.22
C ILE A 60 -7.41 -12.15 12.71
N ASN A 61 -7.98 -13.12 12.00
CA ASN A 61 -7.25 -14.22 11.41
C ASN A 61 -7.38 -14.18 9.90
N LYS A 62 -6.25 -14.02 9.17
CA LYS A 62 -6.22 -14.14 7.72
C LYS A 62 -6.23 -15.62 7.36
N LEU A 63 -7.25 -16.05 6.65
CA LEU A 63 -7.46 -17.45 6.24
C LEU A 63 -6.88 -17.72 4.86
N PHE A 64 -6.92 -16.74 3.95
CA PHE A 64 -6.41 -16.87 2.59
C PHE A 64 -5.91 -15.53 2.08
N GLU A 65 -4.92 -15.57 1.20
CA GLU A 65 -4.40 -14.41 0.47
C GLU A 65 -3.97 -14.84 -0.93
N LYS A 66 -4.32 -14.04 -1.91
CA LYS A 66 -3.82 -14.17 -3.28
C LYS A 66 -3.65 -12.79 -3.88
N GLU A 67 -2.57 -12.61 -4.61
CA GLU A 67 -2.19 -11.34 -5.23
C GLU A 67 -2.05 -11.52 -6.74
N TYR A 68 -2.43 -10.47 -7.43
CA TYR A 68 -2.19 -10.25 -8.84
C TYR A 68 -1.30 -9.01 -8.99
N ASN A 69 -0.14 -9.17 -9.61
CA ASN A 69 0.91 -8.14 -9.63
C ASN A 69 1.14 -7.55 -11.02
N ASP A 70 0.11 -7.24 -11.80
CA ASP A 70 0.41 -6.74 -13.15
C ASP A 70 0.05 -5.28 -13.38
N ASN A 71 -1.14 -4.88 -12.99
CA ASN A 71 -1.62 -3.51 -13.15
C ASN A 71 -2.66 -3.19 -12.09
N GLY A 72 -2.71 -1.93 -11.69
CA GLY A 72 -3.78 -1.43 -10.85
C GLY A 72 -5.12 -1.41 -11.60
N ILE A 73 -6.22 -1.47 -10.87
CA ILE A 73 -7.56 -1.36 -11.49
C ILE A 73 -7.79 -0.01 -12.19
N ASN A 74 -6.99 1.01 -11.88
CA ASN A 74 -6.99 2.31 -12.56
C ASN A 74 -6.64 2.22 -14.05
N ASP A 75 -5.78 1.28 -14.44
CA ASP A 75 -5.38 1.12 -15.83
C ASP A 75 -6.53 0.59 -16.70
N PHE A 76 -7.39 -0.26 -16.13
CA PHE A 76 -8.62 -0.71 -16.79
C PHE A 76 -9.62 0.44 -17.01
N LEU A 77 -9.63 1.43 -16.13
CA LEU A 77 -10.49 2.60 -16.28
C LEU A 77 -10.13 3.40 -17.54
N SER A 78 -8.86 3.38 -17.93
CA SER A 78 -8.34 4.05 -19.13
C SER A 78 -8.29 3.17 -20.38
N GLY A 79 -8.65 1.90 -20.30
CA GLY A 79 -8.54 0.94 -21.40
C GLY A 79 -7.12 0.40 -21.61
N ASN A 80 -6.22 0.63 -20.67
CA ASN A 80 -4.83 0.17 -20.71
C ASN A 80 -4.57 -0.97 -19.73
N GLY A 81 -5.62 -1.57 -19.18
CA GLY A 81 -5.48 -2.72 -18.29
C GLY A 81 -4.77 -3.87 -18.96
N SER A 82 -4.01 -4.61 -18.19
CA SER A 82 -3.40 -5.86 -18.62
C SER A 82 -3.44 -6.91 -17.52
N ILE A 83 -3.30 -8.18 -17.90
CA ILE A 83 -3.06 -9.29 -16.99
C ILE A 83 -1.98 -10.18 -17.57
N GLU A 84 -1.16 -10.75 -16.71
CA GLU A 84 -0.14 -11.70 -17.07
C GLU A 84 -0.68 -13.14 -16.87
N LEU A 85 -0.60 -13.96 -17.90
CA LEU A 85 -0.98 -15.37 -17.83
C LEU A 85 0.23 -16.24 -17.49
N VAL A 86 1.34 -15.96 -18.18
CA VAL A 86 2.63 -16.61 -18.00
C VAL A 86 3.67 -15.51 -17.89
N ASP A 87 4.51 -15.59 -16.87
CA ASP A 87 5.58 -14.60 -16.68
C ASP A 87 6.74 -14.80 -17.69
N LYS A 88 7.68 -13.88 -17.69
CA LYS A 88 8.83 -13.94 -18.57
C LYS A 88 9.76 -15.13 -18.34
N TYR A 89 9.59 -15.87 -17.25
CA TYR A 89 10.32 -17.09 -16.95
C TYR A 89 9.57 -18.36 -17.36
N GLY A 90 8.35 -18.22 -17.90
CA GLY A 90 7.49 -19.34 -18.29
C GLY A 90 6.66 -19.91 -17.14
N GLU A 91 6.63 -19.23 -15.99
CA GLU A 91 5.79 -19.64 -14.87
C GLU A 91 4.36 -19.10 -15.00
N SER A 92 3.39 -19.96 -14.68
CA SER A 92 1.98 -19.56 -14.73
C SER A 92 1.65 -18.61 -13.57
N VAL A 93 1.32 -17.38 -13.87
CA VAL A 93 0.83 -16.38 -12.91
C VAL A 93 -0.59 -16.67 -12.49
N LEU A 94 -1.42 -17.04 -13.47
CA LEU A 94 -2.77 -17.52 -13.29
C LEU A 94 -2.86 -19.06 -13.34
N PRO A 95 -3.85 -19.68 -12.70
CA PRO A 95 -4.01 -21.12 -12.73
C PRO A 95 -3.98 -21.67 -14.17
N GLY A 96 -2.97 -22.49 -14.48
CA GLY A 96 -2.77 -23.10 -15.77
C GLY A 96 -2.26 -22.19 -16.88
N GLY A 97 -1.87 -20.95 -16.59
CA GLY A 97 -1.36 -20.01 -17.60
C GLY A 97 -2.37 -19.66 -18.69
N VAL A 98 -3.66 -19.76 -18.39
CA VAL A 98 -4.74 -19.58 -19.37
C VAL A 98 -5.62 -18.39 -19.00
N ARG A 99 -6.24 -17.83 -20.02
CA ARG A 99 -7.18 -16.74 -19.89
C ARG A 99 -8.33 -17.12 -18.94
N PRO A 100 -8.66 -16.29 -17.93
CA PRO A 100 -9.77 -16.55 -17.01
C PRO A 100 -11.11 -16.69 -17.75
N THR A 101 -11.97 -17.56 -17.25
CA THR A 101 -13.32 -17.73 -17.80
C THR A 101 -14.10 -16.42 -17.70
N GLY A 102 -14.67 -15.96 -18.82
CA GLY A 102 -15.37 -14.67 -18.91
C GLY A 102 -14.49 -13.47 -19.19
N CYS A 103 -13.17 -13.59 -19.11
CA CYS A 103 -12.24 -12.56 -19.56
C CYS A 103 -12.13 -12.64 -21.09
N THR A 104 -12.97 -11.90 -21.81
CA THR A 104 -13.07 -11.99 -23.28
C THR A 104 -12.47 -10.77 -24.00
N GLY A 105 -12.25 -9.68 -23.28
CA GLY A 105 -11.68 -8.44 -23.82
C GLY A 105 -10.17 -8.50 -24.03
N GLY A 106 -9.63 -7.41 -24.59
CA GLY A 106 -8.21 -7.23 -24.79
C GLY A 106 -7.58 -8.08 -25.90
N THR A 107 -6.30 -7.93 -26.07
CA THR A 107 -5.48 -8.63 -27.07
C THR A 107 -4.42 -9.48 -26.35
N GLU A 108 -4.33 -10.76 -26.71
CA GLU A 108 -3.27 -11.62 -26.21
C GLU A 108 -1.96 -11.34 -26.96
N VAL A 109 -0.89 -11.16 -26.20
CA VAL A 109 0.44 -10.87 -26.71
C VAL A 109 1.43 -11.85 -26.11
N THR A 110 2.28 -12.44 -26.93
CA THR A 110 3.37 -13.32 -26.50
C THR A 110 4.71 -12.65 -26.82
N ASN A 111 5.54 -12.51 -25.79
CA ASN A 111 6.89 -11.98 -25.92
C ASN A 111 7.89 -12.94 -25.23
N GLY A 112 8.62 -13.69 -26.01
CA GLY A 112 9.43 -14.78 -25.47
C GLY A 112 8.57 -15.85 -24.81
N GLN A 113 8.77 -16.09 -23.50
CA GLN A 113 7.93 -17.01 -22.70
C GLN A 113 6.73 -16.31 -22.04
N GLN A 114 6.75 -14.98 -21.96
CA GLN A 114 5.68 -14.21 -21.37
C GLN A 114 4.42 -14.20 -22.24
N VAL A 115 3.28 -14.43 -21.61
CA VAL A 115 1.96 -14.32 -22.25
C VAL A 115 1.09 -13.37 -21.44
N GLN A 116 0.66 -12.30 -22.08
CA GLN A 116 -0.14 -11.24 -21.48
C GLN A 116 -1.42 -10.99 -22.28
N ILE A 117 -2.44 -10.49 -21.63
CA ILE A 117 -3.60 -9.87 -22.28
C ILE A 117 -3.53 -8.37 -21.96
N ILE A 118 -3.50 -7.56 -23.02
CA ILE A 118 -3.40 -6.09 -22.93
C ILE A 118 -4.65 -5.43 -23.48
N ASN A 119 -4.76 -4.10 -23.29
CA ASN A 119 -5.88 -3.27 -23.74
C ASN A 119 -7.22 -3.72 -23.15
N LEU A 120 -7.21 -4.09 -21.87
CA LEU A 120 -8.40 -4.42 -21.10
C LEU A 120 -9.07 -3.14 -20.59
N GLY A 121 -10.38 -3.07 -20.70
CA GLY A 121 -11.19 -1.91 -20.32
C GLY A 121 -12.03 -2.12 -19.06
N VAL A 122 -12.89 -1.17 -18.81
CA VAL A 122 -13.76 -1.08 -17.62
C VAL A 122 -14.55 -2.34 -17.32
N LEU A 123 -15.05 -3.03 -18.36
CA LEU A 123 -15.84 -4.24 -18.18
C LEU A 123 -15.00 -5.48 -17.93
N ASP A 124 -13.72 -5.42 -18.25
CA ASP A 124 -12.82 -6.57 -18.17
C ASP A 124 -12.21 -6.76 -16.78
N VAL A 125 -12.10 -5.70 -15.95
CA VAL A 125 -11.49 -5.80 -14.62
C VAL A 125 -12.16 -6.90 -13.76
N SER A 126 -13.48 -7.00 -13.83
CA SER A 126 -14.21 -7.96 -13.02
C SER A 126 -13.95 -9.41 -13.44
N PRO A 127 -14.14 -9.81 -14.71
CA PRO A 127 -13.88 -11.19 -15.13
C PRO A 127 -12.39 -11.53 -15.24
N CYS A 128 -11.51 -10.54 -15.49
CA CYS A 128 -10.08 -10.80 -15.70
C CYS A 128 -9.26 -10.76 -14.41
N VAL A 129 -9.67 -9.97 -13.41
CA VAL A 129 -8.94 -9.78 -12.15
C VAL A 129 -9.70 -10.27 -10.94
N LEU A 130 -10.93 -9.77 -10.72
CA LEU A 130 -11.65 -10.06 -9.47
C LEU A 130 -12.15 -11.51 -9.43
N ALA A 131 -12.69 -12.01 -10.52
CA ALA A 131 -13.24 -13.37 -10.57
C ALA A 131 -12.20 -14.46 -10.33
N PRO A 132 -11.01 -14.46 -10.96
CA PRO A 132 -9.97 -15.44 -10.66
C PRO A 132 -9.53 -15.44 -9.19
N LEU A 133 -9.42 -14.27 -8.56
CA LEU A 133 -9.08 -14.14 -7.14
C LEU A 133 -10.18 -14.74 -6.25
N LEU A 134 -11.46 -14.47 -6.56
CA LEU A 134 -12.60 -15.03 -5.82
C LEU A 134 -12.73 -16.54 -5.99
N VAL A 135 -12.49 -17.05 -7.20
CA VAL A 135 -12.47 -18.50 -7.45
C VAL A 135 -11.33 -19.17 -6.69
N ALA A 136 -10.16 -18.56 -6.64
CA ALA A 136 -9.04 -19.07 -5.85
C ALA A 136 -9.36 -19.14 -4.35
N GLN A 137 -10.24 -18.27 -3.84
CA GLN A 137 -10.69 -18.28 -2.44
C GLN A 137 -11.66 -19.44 -2.13
N ASP A 138 -12.37 -20.02 -3.10
CA ASP A 138 -13.45 -21.00 -2.85
C ASP A 138 -12.99 -22.23 -2.06
N THR A 139 -11.74 -22.65 -2.20
CA THR A 139 -11.16 -23.73 -1.38
C THR A 139 -11.16 -23.35 0.10
N ALA A 140 -10.70 -22.14 0.42
CA ALA A 140 -10.67 -21.66 1.82
C ALA A 140 -12.08 -21.46 2.39
N LEU A 141 -13.08 -21.11 1.55
CA LEU A 141 -14.48 -21.07 1.96
C LEU A 141 -14.98 -22.48 2.33
N THR A 142 -14.71 -23.45 1.47
CA THR A 142 -15.10 -24.85 1.69
C THR A 142 -14.47 -25.42 2.97
N GLU A 143 -13.19 -25.20 3.17
CA GLU A 143 -12.47 -25.61 4.39
C GLU A 143 -13.02 -24.92 5.67
N SER A 144 -13.56 -23.73 5.52
CA SER A 144 -14.21 -22.98 6.61
C SER A 144 -15.68 -23.34 6.81
N GLY A 145 -16.25 -24.21 5.99
CA GLY A 145 -17.68 -24.58 6.01
C GLY A 145 -18.61 -23.44 5.62
N LEU A 146 -18.16 -22.53 4.75
CA LEU A 146 -18.88 -21.32 4.35
C LEU A 146 -19.33 -21.39 2.89
N THR A 147 -20.40 -20.69 2.61
CA THR A 147 -20.83 -20.34 1.25
C THR A 147 -20.42 -18.92 0.91
N ARG A 148 -20.35 -18.58 -0.36
CA ARG A 148 -20.07 -17.22 -0.84
C ARG A 148 -21.00 -16.17 -0.24
N ALA A 149 -22.28 -16.49 -0.08
CA ALA A 149 -23.27 -15.56 0.49
C ALA A 149 -23.05 -15.21 1.96
N GLN A 150 -22.27 -16.02 2.69
CA GLN A 150 -21.93 -15.76 4.09
C GLN A 150 -20.69 -14.87 4.27
N VAL A 151 -20.04 -14.52 3.16
CA VAL A 151 -18.82 -13.71 3.17
C VAL A 151 -19.09 -12.34 2.58
N LYS A 152 -18.87 -11.30 3.38
CA LYS A 152 -18.96 -9.92 2.93
C LYS A 152 -17.71 -9.54 2.17
N THR A 153 -17.87 -9.15 0.89
CA THR A 153 -16.76 -8.74 0.03
C THR A 153 -16.74 -7.22 -0.12
N GLU A 154 -15.60 -6.62 0.16
CA GLU A 154 -15.34 -5.19 0.08
C GLU A 154 -14.14 -4.96 -0.85
N LEU A 155 -14.12 -3.83 -1.58
CA LEU A 155 -13.01 -3.43 -2.42
C LEU A 155 -12.61 -2.00 -2.06
N PHE A 156 -11.36 -1.84 -1.72
CA PHE A 156 -10.77 -0.55 -1.40
C PHE A 156 -9.59 -0.29 -2.32
N ALA A 157 -9.67 0.80 -3.07
CA ALA A 157 -8.60 1.20 -3.97
C ALA A 157 -7.80 2.35 -3.37
N THR A 158 -6.50 2.34 -3.64
CA THR A 158 -5.53 3.27 -3.06
C THR A 158 -5.08 4.35 -4.05
N ALA A 159 -3.81 4.68 -4.08
CA ALA A 159 -3.24 5.80 -4.82
C ALA A 159 -3.57 5.81 -6.31
N GLY A 160 -3.53 4.66 -7.00
CA GLY A 160 -3.83 4.58 -8.43
C GLY A 160 -5.19 5.16 -8.79
N MET A 161 -6.22 4.87 -7.99
CA MET A 161 -7.55 5.43 -8.20
C MET A 161 -7.67 6.88 -7.71
N ARG A 162 -6.88 7.30 -6.72
CA ARG A 162 -6.82 8.71 -6.30
C ARG A 162 -6.26 9.58 -7.41
N THR A 163 -5.22 9.13 -8.13
CA THR A 163 -4.63 9.86 -9.25
C THR A 163 -5.60 10.02 -10.42
N GLU A 164 -6.52 9.10 -10.62
CA GLU A 164 -7.49 9.15 -11.70
C GLU A 164 -8.64 10.15 -11.47
N ASN A 165 -8.83 10.61 -10.23
CA ASN A 165 -9.92 11.53 -9.91
C ASN A 165 -9.60 12.96 -10.36
N LYS A 166 -10.56 13.62 -11.06
CA LYS A 166 -10.44 15.02 -11.50
C LYS A 166 -10.18 16.01 -10.38
N ARG A 167 -10.66 15.74 -9.17
CA ARG A 167 -10.36 16.56 -7.99
C ARG A 167 -8.87 16.64 -7.70
N ASN A 168 -8.15 15.61 -8.14
CA ASN A 168 -6.73 15.46 -7.94
C ASN A 168 -5.95 15.65 -9.24
N GLY A 169 -6.62 16.19 -10.27
CA GLY A 169 -6.05 16.42 -11.57
C GLY A 169 -6.12 15.23 -12.52
N GLY A 170 -6.77 14.14 -12.14
CA GLY A 170 -6.99 12.97 -12.99
C GLY A 170 -8.05 13.22 -14.07
N ARG A 171 -8.41 12.14 -14.77
CA ARG A 171 -9.27 12.19 -15.96
C ARG A 171 -10.75 12.05 -15.67
N TYR A 172 -11.12 11.41 -14.56
CA TYR A 172 -12.47 10.95 -14.29
C TYR A 172 -13.11 11.70 -13.14
N THR A 173 -14.41 11.99 -13.26
CA THR A 173 -15.17 12.58 -12.17
C THR A 173 -15.43 11.54 -11.07
N THR A 174 -15.77 12.01 -9.88
CA THR A 174 -16.15 11.12 -8.77
C THR A 174 -17.31 10.19 -9.14
N GLU A 175 -18.27 10.70 -9.92
CA GLU A 175 -19.43 9.94 -10.39
C GLU A 175 -19.03 8.82 -11.35
N GLN A 176 -18.09 9.08 -12.27
CA GLN A 176 -17.54 8.06 -13.18
C GLN A 176 -16.80 6.97 -12.42
N ILE A 177 -15.97 7.34 -11.45
CA ILE A 177 -15.26 6.39 -10.59
C ILE A 177 -16.27 5.59 -9.74
N THR A 178 -17.31 6.23 -9.22
CA THR A 178 -18.37 5.54 -8.47
C THR A 178 -19.11 4.53 -9.37
N ALA A 179 -19.44 4.92 -10.60
CA ALA A 179 -20.07 4.01 -11.57
C ALA A 179 -19.17 2.79 -11.87
N TYR A 180 -17.87 3.01 -11.98
CA TYR A 180 -16.90 1.93 -12.15
C TYR A 180 -16.92 0.93 -10.98
N TYR A 181 -16.95 1.42 -9.74
CA TYR A 181 -17.11 0.57 -8.56
C TYR A 181 -18.44 -0.19 -8.54
N GLN A 182 -19.53 0.42 -9.01
CA GLN A 182 -20.82 -0.26 -9.07
C GLN A 182 -20.82 -1.42 -10.09
N ILE A 183 -20.09 -1.31 -11.20
CA ILE A 183 -19.91 -2.41 -12.16
C ILE A 183 -19.25 -3.61 -11.46
N MET A 184 -18.12 -3.36 -10.80
CA MET A 184 -17.39 -4.41 -10.06
C MET A 184 -18.25 -5.02 -8.94
N LYS A 185 -18.92 -4.18 -8.16
CA LYS A 185 -19.79 -4.61 -7.07
C LYS A 185 -20.93 -5.50 -7.55
N SER A 186 -21.57 -5.12 -8.65
CA SER A 186 -22.67 -5.90 -9.26
C SER A 186 -22.19 -7.24 -9.78
N TYR A 187 -20.99 -7.28 -10.36
CA TYR A 187 -20.38 -8.50 -10.83
C TYR A 187 -20.11 -9.48 -9.67
N VAL A 188 -19.46 -8.99 -8.59
CA VAL A 188 -19.18 -9.79 -7.39
C VAL A 188 -20.46 -10.32 -6.73
N ALA A 189 -21.52 -9.49 -6.67
CA ALA A 189 -22.83 -9.92 -6.22
C ALA A 189 -23.41 -11.03 -7.12
N GLY A 190 -23.25 -10.92 -8.44
CA GLY A 190 -23.64 -11.93 -9.41
C GLY A 190 -22.91 -13.27 -9.25
N MET A 191 -21.70 -13.27 -8.68
CA MET A 191 -20.97 -14.47 -8.30
C MET A 191 -21.47 -15.12 -6.99
N GLY A 192 -22.46 -14.52 -6.33
CA GLY A 192 -23.11 -15.02 -5.10
C GLY A 192 -22.48 -14.54 -3.80
N PHE A 193 -21.57 -13.57 -3.81
CA PHE A 193 -21.00 -12.96 -2.60
C PHE A 193 -21.93 -11.86 -2.06
N ALA A 194 -22.00 -11.73 -0.74
CA ALA A 194 -22.53 -10.54 -0.12
C ALA A 194 -21.52 -9.38 -0.35
N THR A 195 -21.99 -8.21 -0.77
CA THR A 195 -21.14 -7.07 -1.07
C THR A 195 -21.23 -5.98 -0.03
N GLY A 196 -20.07 -5.44 0.34
CA GLY A 196 -19.94 -4.26 1.20
C GLY A 196 -19.61 -2.99 0.41
N GLU A 197 -18.62 -2.25 0.88
CA GLU A 197 -18.13 -1.04 0.24
C GLU A 197 -17.18 -1.37 -0.92
N PHE A 198 -17.33 -0.61 -2.00
CA PHE A 198 -16.40 -0.54 -3.12
C PHE A 198 -16.09 0.92 -3.34
N LYS A 199 -14.89 1.34 -2.99
CA LYS A 199 -14.52 2.77 -3.00
C LYS A 199 -13.02 3.00 -3.10
N THR A 200 -12.64 4.22 -3.43
CA THR A 200 -11.29 4.73 -3.18
C THR A 200 -11.19 5.16 -1.71
N ILE A 201 -10.17 4.70 -1.00
CA ILE A 201 -9.92 5.09 0.38
C ILE A 201 -9.14 6.41 0.45
N ASN A 202 -9.39 7.16 1.53
CA ASN A 202 -8.66 8.38 1.82
C ASN A 202 -7.23 8.05 2.29
N GLY A 203 -6.22 8.67 1.69
CA GLY A 203 -4.83 8.39 2.02
C GLY A 203 -4.44 8.80 3.43
N ASN A 204 -5.01 9.89 3.95
CA ASN A 204 -4.68 10.42 5.28
C ASN A 204 -5.43 9.65 6.38
N SER A 205 -6.77 9.73 6.37
CA SER A 205 -7.61 9.24 7.47
C SER A 205 -7.86 7.73 7.45
N GLU A 206 -7.62 7.07 6.31
CA GLU A 206 -7.87 5.64 6.14
C GLU A 206 -6.55 4.90 5.90
N GLU A 207 -5.93 4.96 4.75
CA GLU A 207 -4.75 4.16 4.41
C GLU A 207 -3.61 4.35 5.42
N GLY A 208 -3.14 5.59 5.64
CA GLY A 208 -2.03 5.86 6.56
C GLY A 208 -2.37 5.54 8.03
N VAL A 209 -3.60 5.86 8.48
CA VAL A 209 -4.03 5.50 9.85
C VAL A 209 -4.11 3.99 10.02
N TRP A 210 -4.68 3.26 9.06
CA TRP A 210 -4.83 1.81 9.16
C TRP A 210 -3.48 1.08 9.06
N THR A 211 -2.56 1.59 8.23
CA THR A 211 -1.18 1.09 8.18
C THR A 211 -0.50 1.26 9.52
N TRP A 212 -0.59 2.45 10.13
CA TRP A 212 -0.04 2.73 11.46
C TRP A 212 -0.62 1.81 12.54
N ILE A 213 -1.94 1.60 12.52
CA ILE A 213 -2.62 0.68 13.46
C ILE A 213 -2.04 -0.73 13.32
N ASN A 214 -1.97 -1.24 12.10
CA ASN A 214 -1.50 -2.61 11.89
C ASN A 214 -0.03 -2.77 12.27
N LEU A 215 0.83 -1.85 11.87
CA LEU A 215 2.25 -1.86 12.21
C LEU A 215 2.45 -1.94 13.72
N ASN A 216 1.85 -1.00 14.43
CA ASN A 216 2.02 -0.84 15.87
C ASN A 216 1.34 -1.96 16.68
N ASP A 217 0.27 -2.55 16.15
CA ASP A 217 -0.34 -3.73 16.76
C ASP A 217 0.47 -5.00 16.49
N TYR A 218 0.86 -5.21 15.22
CA TYR A 218 1.49 -6.46 14.82
C TYR A 218 2.89 -6.63 15.39
N TYR A 219 3.74 -5.60 15.31
CA TYR A 219 5.11 -5.68 15.79
C TYR A 219 5.29 -5.29 17.25
N TYR A 220 4.45 -4.40 17.76
CA TYR A 220 4.68 -3.78 19.07
C TYR A 220 3.56 -4.02 20.09
N ASN A 221 2.43 -4.59 19.66
CA ASN A 221 1.28 -4.90 20.53
C ASN A 221 0.85 -3.71 21.41
N ILE A 222 0.85 -2.50 20.87
CA ILE A 222 0.55 -1.29 21.65
C ILE A 222 -0.86 -1.30 22.23
N PHE A 223 -1.81 -1.95 21.56
CA PHE A 223 -3.18 -2.11 22.05
C PHE A 223 -3.31 -3.22 23.11
N GLY A 224 -2.29 -4.08 23.24
CA GLY A 224 -2.21 -5.07 24.33
C GLY A 224 -3.15 -6.27 24.17
N GLY A 225 -3.60 -6.56 22.95
CA GLY A 225 -4.52 -7.66 22.68
C GLY A 225 -4.01 -8.67 21.65
N ASN A 226 -2.90 -8.39 20.99
CA ASN A 226 -2.38 -9.23 19.93
C ASN A 226 -1.66 -10.47 20.51
N PRO A 227 -2.21 -11.69 20.34
CA PRO A 227 -1.63 -12.90 20.92
C PRO A 227 -0.35 -13.36 20.23
N THR A 228 -0.04 -12.82 19.04
CA THR A 228 1.16 -13.22 18.26
C THR A 228 2.42 -12.49 18.72
N VAL A 229 2.27 -11.43 19.51
CA VAL A 229 3.39 -10.61 19.99
C VAL A 229 3.64 -10.85 21.47
N SER A 230 4.83 -11.33 21.80
CA SER A 230 5.23 -11.62 23.19
C SER A 230 5.66 -10.41 24.00
N LYS A 231 6.00 -9.30 23.33
CA LYS A 231 6.49 -8.08 23.97
C LYS A 231 5.60 -6.90 23.61
N THR A 232 5.13 -6.20 24.63
CA THR A 232 4.41 -4.93 24.48
C THR A 232 5.38 -3.79 24.75
N ILE A 233 5.51 -2.86 23.82
CA ILE A 233 6.18 -1.60 24.07
C ILE A 233 5.14 -0.54 24.47
N GLN A 234 5.56 0.42 25.29
CA GLN A 234 4.65 1.43 25.81
C GLN A 234 4.44 2.62 24.86
N GLN A 235 5.36 2.82 23.93
CA GLN A 235 5.32 3.93 22.99
C GLN A 235 5.22 3.40 21.56
N PRO A 236 4.23 3.86 20.80
CA PRO A 236 4.11 3.50 19.40
C PRO A 236 5.20 4.19 18.57
N VAL A 237 5.53 3.55 17.44
CA VAL A 237 6.45 4.11 16.45
C VAL A 237 5.68 4.87 15.35
N GLY A 238 6.37 5.79 14.69
CA GLY A 238 5.93 6.33 13.42
C GLY A 238 6.35 5.43 12.27
N ASP A 239 5.68 5.55 11.13
CA ASP A 239 5.96 4.80 9.92
C ASP A 239 6.01 5.66 8.67
N PHE A 240 6.74 5.13 7.68
CA PHE A 240 6.68 5.51 6.29
C PHE A 240 6.29 4.27 5.48
N GLU A 241 5.15 4.32 4.84
CA GLU A 241 4.72 3.36 3.84
C GLU A 241 4.93 3.96 2.46
N VAL A 242 5.70 3.31 1.60
CA VAL A 242 5.93 3.76 0.23
C VAL A 242 5.39 2.73 -0.73
N GLY A 243 4.19 2.99 -1.24
CA GLY A 243 3.59 2.21 -2.31
C GLY A 243 4.14 2.59 -3.69
N GLY A 244 3.45 2.18 -4.77
CA GLY A 244 3.84 2.55 -6.14
C GLY A 244 3.62 4.03 -6.47
N SER A 245 2.45 4.58 -6.12
CA SER A 245 2.04 5.94 -6.52
C SER A 245 1.89 6.93 -5.37
N SER A 246 1.93 6.50 -4.12
CA SER A 246 1.91 7.41 -2.96
C SER A 246 2.80 6.93 -1.85
N MET A 247 3.13 7.87 -0.98
CA MET A 247 3.76 7.62 0.29
C MET A 247 2.84 8.08 1.41
N GLN A 248 2.75 7.30 2.49
CA GLN A 248 2.09 7.64 3.73
C GLN A 248 3.13 7.86 4.82
N ILE A 249 2.87 8.86 5.67
CA ILE A 249 3.58 9.05 6.92
C ILE A 249 2.56 9.11 8.04
N ALA A 250 2.74 8.29 9.07
CA ALA A 250 1.87 8.35 10.25
C ALA A 250 2.67 8.16 11.54
N PHE A 251 2.27 8.88 12.60
CA PHE A 251 2.94 8.81 13.88
C PHE A 251 2.05 9.32 15.03
N PRO A 252 2.32 8.90 16.29
CA PRO A 252 1.57 9.38 17.43
C PRO A 252 1.79 10.89 17.63
N SER A 253 0.69 11.60 17.87
CA SER A 253 0.67 13.06 18.03
C SER A 253 0.14 13.47 19.40
N ASN A 254 0.73 14.49 19.97
CA ASN A 254 0.25 15.13 21.20
C ASN A 254 -0.86 16.18 20.93
N LEU A 255 -1.14 16.46 19.67
CA LEU A 255 -2.20 17.39 19.27
C LEU A 255 -3.58 16.75 19.45
N THR A 256 -4.57 17.58 19.72
CA THR A 256 -5.98 17.14 19.72
C THR A 256 -6.39 16.68 18.32
N ALA A 257 -7.18 15.61 18.27
CA ALA A 257 -7.67 15.07 17.01
C ALA A 257 -8.48 16.12 16.25
N ASN A 258 -8.05 16.43 15.03
CA ASN A 258 -8.68 17.36 14.09
C ASN A 258 -8.26 16.99 12.67
N ALA A 259 -9.23 16.67 11.83
CA ALA A 259 -8.99 16.28 10.44
C ALA A 259 -8.31 17.38 9.60
N GLU A 260 -8.57 18.66 9.89
CA GLU A 260 -7.91 19.79 9.21
C GLU A 260 -6.40 19.85 9.51
N SER A 261 -6.00 19.31 10.67
CA SER A 261 -4.60 19.19 11.08
C SER A 261 -4.02 17.80 10.79
N ASN A 262 -4.75 16.94 10.08
CA ASN A 262 -4.38 15.55 9.79
C ASN A 262 -4.12 14.71 11.04
N VAL A 263 -4.82 14.97 12.13
CA VAL A 263 -4.71 14.23 13.39
C VAL A 263 -6.01 13.47 13.64
N TYR A 264 -5.91 12.15 13.75
CA TYR A 264 -7.06 11.25 13.86
C TYR A 264 -7.01 10.48 15.18
N SER A 265 -8.16 10.32 15.84
CA SER A 265 -8.25 9.54 17.06
C SER A 265 -8.50 8.07 16.75
N VAL A 266 -7.68 7.20 17.33
CA VAL A 266 -7.78 5.73 17.21
C VAL A 266 -7.99 5.15 18.58
N THR A 267 -9.09 4.40 18.76
CA THR A 267 -9.38 3.70 20.02
C THR A 267 -9.56 2.20 19.75
N ILE A 268 -8.72 1.37 20.35
CA ILE A 268 -8.79 -0.08 20.26
C ILE A 268 -8.48 -0.66 21.66
N ASN A 269 -9.28 -1.61 22.13
CA ASN A 269 -9.10 -2.25 23.44
C ASN A 269 -8.98 -1.23 24.59
N GLY A 270 -9.80 -0.19 24.56
CA GLY A 270 -9.80 0.87 25.57
C GLY A 270 -8.58 1.81 25.55
N LYS A 271 -7.63 1.61 24.66
CA LYS A 271 -6.47 2.49 24.48
C LYS A 271 -6.70 3.46 23.33
N THR A 272 -6.52 4.74 23.59
CA THR A 272 -6.72 5.80 22.61
C THR A 272 -5.39 6.49 22.28
N PHE A 273 -5.14 6.67 20.98
CA PHE A 273 -4.01 7.42 20.45
C PHE A 273 -4.51 8.46 19.46
N ASN A 274 -3.93 9.65 19.50
CA ASN A 274 -4.04 10.60 18.41
C ASN A 274 -2.90 10.36 17.44
N VAL A 275 -3.22 10.17 16.17
CA VAL A 275 -2.27 9.82 15.12
C VAL A 275 -2.27 10.92 14.07
N TYR A 276 -1.13 11.56 13.89
CA TYR A 276 -0.92 12.38 12.69
C TYR A 276 -0.75 11.44 11.51
N SER A 277 -1.46 11.66 10.42
CA SER A 277 -1.32 10.85 9.22
C SER A 277 -1.48 11.70 7.97
N LYS A 278 -0.53 11.57 7.06
CA LYS A 278 -0.47 12.32 5.81
C LYS A 278 -0.05 11.41 4.66
N THR A 279 -0.79 11.49 3.55
CA THR A 279 -0.38 10.89 2.28
C THR A 279 0.21 11.94 1.35
N ILE A 280 1.17 11.55 0.54
CA ILE A 280 1.76 12.37 -0.53
C ILE A 280 1.63 11.59 -1.82
N LEU A 281 0.68 12.00 -2.64
CA LEU A 281 0.46 11.39 -3.94
C LEU A 281 1.57 11.79 -4.91
N GLY A 282 2.02 10.84 -5.75
CA GLY A 282 3.13 11.04 -6.66
C GLY A 282 4.52 10.82 -6.06
N LEU A 283 4.62 10.59 -4.73
CA LEU A 283 5.86 10.17 -4.07
C LEU A 283 5.86 8.69 -3.68
N GLY A 284 5.14 7.84 -4.41
CA GLY A 284 5.38 6.40 -4.40
C GLY A 284 6.66 6.06 -5.18
N GLY A 285 7.24 4.89 -4.94
CA GLY A 285 8.51 4.49 -5.55
C GLY A 285 8.48 4.50 -7.08
N ASP A 286 7.37 4.05 -7.67
CA ASP A 286 7.23 4.02 -9.13
C ASP A 286 7.01 5.41 -9.72
N ASP A 287 6.13 6.20 -9.14
CA ASP A 287 5.84 7.53 -9.65
C ASP A 287 7.02 8.49 -9.46
N ALA A 288 7.67 8.46 -8.30
CA ALA A 288 8.86 9.28 -8.05
C ALA A 288 9.98 8.95 -9.06
N ARG A 289 10.21 7.65 -9.34
CA ARG A 289 11.16 7.19 -10.34
C ARG A 289 10.80 7.67 -11.74
N LYS A 290 9.53 7.59 -12.12
CA LYS A 290 9.02 8.09 -13.39
C LYS A 290 9.28 9.60 -13.54
N TYR A 291 8.97 10.38 -12.53
CA TYR A 291 9.20 11.84 -12.55
C TYR A 291 10.67 12.20 -12.68
N VAL A 292 11.56 11.52 -11.98
CA VAL A 292 13.01 11.75 -12.08
C VAL A 292 13.52 11.45 -13.50
N ARG A 293 13.03 10.40 -14.13
CA ARG A 293 13.38 10.09 -15.54
C ARG A 293 12.88 11.14 -16.51
N ALA A 294 11.62 11.55 -16.38
CA ALA A 294 11.05 12.60 -17.21
C ALA A 294 11.82 13.92 -17.05
N TYR A 295 12.17 14.29 -15.83
CA TYR A 295 12.99 15.46 -15.55
C TYR A 295 14.39 15.33 -16.17
N GLY A 296 15.04 14.18 -16.02
CA GLY A 296 16.35 13.90 -16.58
C GLY A 296 16.36 13.90 -18.11
N TYR A 297 15.31 13.42 -18.76
CA TYR A 297 15.19 13.44 -20.21
C TYR A 297 15.31 14.85 -20.79
N ASN A 298 14.59 15.79 -20.18
CA ASN A 298 14.63 17.18 -20.63
C ASN A 298 15.95 17.92 -20.31
N ASN A 299 16.73 17.38 -19.38
CA ASN A 299 18.04 17.93 -18.99
C ASN A 299 19.22 17.15 -19.59
N GLN A 300 19.01 16.48 -20.73
CA GLN A 300 20.00 15.87 -21.61
C GLN A 300 20.70 14.59 -21.13
N ASN A 301 20.40 14.02 -19.94
CA ASN A 301 20.97 12.74 -19.57
C ASN A 301 19.93 11.64 -19.24
N GLY A 302 18.65 11.94 -19.44
CA GLY A 302 17.58 10.97 -19.26
C GLY A 302 17.45 10.40 -17.84
N GLY A 303 18.06 11.02 -16.83
CA GLY A 303 18.13 10.46 -15.48
C GLY A 303 19.05 9.24 -15.37
N LEU A 304 19.94 9.04 -16.33
CA LEU A 304 20.86 7.90 -16.37
C LEU A 304 21.82 7.84 -15.19
N ASP A 305 22.08 8.96 -14.55
CA ASP A 305 22.84 9.06 -13.29
C ASP A 305 22.11 8.48 -12.06
N CYS A 306 20.84 8.16 -12.19
CA CYS A 306 20.07 7.48 -11.14
C CYS A 306 20.10 5.94 -11.24
N PHE A 307 20.67 5.38 -12.30
CA PHE A 307 20.71 3.94 -12.52
C PHE A 307 22.10 3.37 -12.33
N ALA A 308 22.16 2.06 -12.03
CA ALA A 308 23.42 1.37 -11.81
C ALA A 308 24.37 1.56 -13.00
N THR A 309 25.65 1.83 -12.70
CA THR A 309 26.67 2.05 -13.72
C THR A 309 26.79 0.83 -14.64
N GLY A 310 26.71 1.06 -15.95
CA GLY A 310 26.78 0.02 -16.99
C GLY A 310 25.51 -0.84 -17.11
N ALA A 311 24.42 -0.49 -16.45
CA ALA A 311 23.13 -1.16 -16.67
C ALA A 311 22.64 -0.87 -18.10
N THR A 312 21.95 -1.84 -18.69
CA THR A 312 21.26 -1.63 -19.97
C THR A 312 19.84 -1.18 -19.68
N ILE A 313 19.53 0.06 -20.02
CA ILE A 313 18.18 0.59 -19.95
C ILE A 313 17.60 0.56 -21.35
N SER A 314 16.56 -0.23 -21.57
CA SER A 314 15.86 -0.30 -22.84
C SER A 314 14.49 0.36 -22.75
N SER A 315 13.97 0.80 -23.89
CA SER A 315 12.61 1.33 -24.01
C SER A 315 11.51 0.32 -23.68
N THR A 316 11.86 -0.96 -23.55
CA THR A 316 10.95 -2.06 -23.21
C THR A 316 10.85 -2.31 -21.70
N THR A 317 11.57 -1.58 -20.88
CA THR A 317 11.44 -1.67 -19.43
C THR A 317 10.20 -0.91 -18.96
N GLU A 318 9.66 -1.28 -17.80
CA GLU A 318 8.48 -0.64 -17.20
C GLU A 318 8.63 0.88 -17.08
N ASP A 319 9.85 1.32 -16.87
CA ASP A 319 10.19 2.73 -16.89
C ASP A 319 10.02 3.38 -18.26
N SER A 320 9.97 2.62 -19.35
CA SER A 320 9.59 3.14 -20.67
C SER A 320 8.11 3.53 -20.72
N GLY A 321 7.29 2.95 -19.86
CA GLY A 321 5.89 3.35 -19.63
C GLY A 321 5.70 4.74 -19.05
N ILE A 322 6.77 5.46 -18.66
CA ILE A 322 6.72 6.89 -18.31
C ILE A 322 6.15 7.74 -19.42
N ALA A 323 6.37 7.33 -20.65
CA ALA A 323 5.76 7.93 -21.79
C ALA A 323 4.24 7.87 -21.82
N LEU A 324 3.70 6.97 -21.05
CA LEU A 324 2.26 6.73 -20.95
C LEU A 324 1.59 7.52 -19.82
N TYR A 325 2.28 8.44 -19.16
CA TYR A 325 1.55 9.57 -18.62
C TYR A 325 0.95 10.29 -19.81
N PRO A 326 -0.35 10.09 -20.11
CA PRO A 326 -0.92 10.78 -21.22
C PRO A 326 -0.68 12.27 -20.97
N SER A 327 -0.40 13.01 -22.04
CA SER A 327 -0.32 14.47 -22.02
C SER A 327 -1.48 15.12 -21.23
N THR A 328 -2.57 14.39 -21.02
CA THR A 328 -3.71 14.75 -20.18
C THR A 328 -3.44 14.70 -18.66
N LEU A 329 -2.52 13.88 -18.17
CA LEU A 329 -2.05 13.96 -16.77
C LEU A 329 -1.00 15.07 -16.58
N LEU A 330 -0.33 15.42 -17.63
CA LEU A 330 0.60 16.54 -17.70
C LEU A 330 -0.07 17.82 -18.19
N THR A 331 -1.40 17.84 -18.32
CA THR A 331 -2.12 19.05 -18.72
C THR A 331 -2.11 20.10 -17.60
N PRO A 332 -2.24 21.39 -17.97
CA PRO A 332 -2.21 22.53 -17.06
C PRO A 332 -3.14 22.46 -15.84
N ASN A 333 -4.05 21.48 -15.80
CA ASN A 333 -4.98 21.31 -14.70
C ASN A 333 -4.39 20.64 -13.44
N ILE A 334 -3.27 19.92 -13.61
CA ILE A 334 -2.53 19.34 -12.47
C ILE A 334 -1.41 20.27 -12.04
N PHE A 335 -0.83 20.97 -13.03
CA PHE A 335 0.29 21.87 -12.82
C PHE A 335 -0.18 23.30 -13.07
N PRO A 336 0.14 24.26 -12.23
CA PRO A 336 -0.20 25.64 -12.51
C PRO A 336 0.40 26.05 -13.86
N ALA A 337 -0.33 26.87 -14.63
CA ALA A 337 0.07 27.27 -15.99
C ALA A 337 1.50 27.84 -16.07
N ASN A 338 1.98 28.43 -14.99
CA ASN A 338 3.37 28.92 -14.83
C ASN A 338 4.39 27.81 -14.53
N ALA A 339 4.01 26.68 -13.95
CA ALA A 339 4.93 25.56 -13.76
C ALA A 339 5.22 24.83 -15.09
N VAL A 340 4.26 24.82 -16.01
CA VAL A 340 4.44 24.28 -17.36
C VAL A 340 5.52 25.04 -18.14
N THR A 341 5.67 26.34 -17.91
CA THR A 341 6.67 27.16 -18.59
C THR A 341 8.06 27.09 -17.94
N THR A 342 8.16 26.64 -16.70
CA THR A 342 9.41 26.59 -15.94
C THR A 342 9.97 25.18 -15.76
N ALA A 343 9.15 24.14 -16.00
CA ALA A 343 9.54 22.76 -15.89
C ALA A 343 9.41 22.06 -17.25
N PRO A 344 10.46 22.03 -18.06
CA PRO A 344 10.43 21.55 -19.44
C PRO A 344 9.99 20.08 -19.59
N TRP A 345 10.06 19.28 -18.55
CA TRP A 345 9.62 17.88 -18.51
C TRP A 345 8.07 17.70 -18.55
N PHE A 346 7.30 18.78 -18.34
CA PHE A 346 5.84 18.76 -18.52
C PHE A 346 5.37 19.03 -19.96
N THR A 347 6.27 19.45 -20.81
CA THR A 347 5.95 19.69 -22.24
C THR A 347 6.06 18.43 -23.08
N LEU A 348 6.40 17.29 -22.47
CA LEU A 348 6.44 16.00 -23.16
C LEU A 348 5.01 15.59 -23.52
N SER A 349 4.62 15.93 -24.73
CA SER A 349 3.49 15.34 -25.41
C SER A 349 3.74 13.84 -25.58
N SER A 350 2.71 13.03 -25.49
CA SER A 350 2.48 11.63 -25.88
C SER A 350 3.59 10.80 -26.56
N GLU A 351 4.81 11.24 -26.65
CA GLU A 351 5.93 10.52 -27.26
C GLU A 351 6.58 9.61 -26.23
N SER A 352 6.81 8.39 -26.64
CA SER A 352 7.54 7.38 -25.88
C SER A 352 8.95 7.88 -25.56
N LEU A 353 9.30 8.01 -24.28
CA LEU A 353 10.64 8.36 -23.83
C LEU A 353 11.57 7.17 -24.10
N ASN A 354 12.12 7.09 -25.30
CA ASN A 354 13.16 6.12 -25.60
C ASN A 354 14.45 6.50 -24.87
N LEU A 355 14.51 6.13 -23.60
CA LEU A 355 15.69 6.31 -22.76
C LEU A 355 16.62 5.14 -22.96
N THR A 356 17.40 5.19 -24.03
CA THR A 356 18.52 4.27 -24.25
C THR A 356 19.82 5.00 -23.93
N GLY A 357 20.69 4.38 -23.14
CA GLY A 357 21.97 4.97 -22.80
C GLY A 357 22.79 4.08 -21.87
N ASN A 358 24.01 4.49 -21.63
CA ASN A 358 24.89 3.85 -20.66
C ASN A 358 24.84 4.62 -19.34
N PRO A 359 24.13 4.10 -18.33
CA PRO A 359 24.07 4.72 -17.01
C PRO A 359 25.44 4.83 -16.38
N SER A 360 25.64 5.91 -15.64
CA SER A 360 26.78 6.12 -14.77
C SER A 360 26.25 6.69 -13.45
N PHE A 361 26.04 5.84 -12.48
CA PHE A 361 25.44 6.23 -11.21
C PHE A 361 26.20 7.37 -10.55
N ASN A 362 25.47 8.39 -10.16
CA ASN A 362 26.00 9.53 -9.41
C ASN A 362 24.96 9.97 -8.37
N LEU A 363 25.18 9.59 -7.12
CA LEU A 363 24.25 9.85 -6.03
C LEU A 363 23.89 11.33 -5.90
N THR A 364 24.89 12.22 -5.95
CA THR A 364 24.66 13.67 -5.82
C THR A 364 23.81 14.24 -6.94
N ALA A 365 24.11 13.87 -8.18
CA ALA A 365 23.36 14.33 -9.35
C ALA A 365 21.93 13.77 -9.35
N CYS A 366 21.75 12.51 -8.95
CA CYS A 366 20.45 11.89 -8.84
C CYS A 366 19.63 12.51 -7.68
N SER A 367 20.22 12.66 -6.49
CA SER A 367 19.57 13.32 -5.34
C SER A 367 19.11 14.73 -5.67
N SER A 368 19.91 15.49 -6.45
CA SER A 368 19.51 16.82 -6.91
C SER A 368 18.23 16.78 -7.75
N LYS A 369 18.03 15.74 -8.55
CA LYS A 369 16.80 15.56 -9.34
C LYS A 369 15.62 15.18 -8.46
N TYR A 370 15.82 14.29 -7.49
CA TYR A 370 14.78 13.93 -6.53
C TYR A 370 14.34 15.15 -5.70
N ASN A 371 15.25 15.99 -5.26
CA ASN A 371 14.90 17.24 -4.56
C ASN A 371 13.97 18.14 -5.40
N VAL A 372 14.18 18.21 -6.72
CA VAL A 372 13.27 18.93 -7.63
C VAL A 372 11.91 18.24 -7.70
N VAL A 373 11.89 16.93 -7.93
CA VAL A 373 10.65 16.15 -8.00
C VAL A 373 9.86 16.26 -6.70
N GLU A 374 10.48 16.06 -5.56
CA GLU A 374 9.86 16.19 -4.23
C GLU A 374 9.23 17.58 -4.04
N SER A 375 9.94 18.63 -4.41
CA SER A 375 9.43 20.00 -4.30
C SER A 375 8.28 20.28 -5.25
N GLN A 376 8.30 19.71 -6.45
CA GLN A 376 7.27 19.89 -7.46
C GLN A 376 6.02 19.08 -7.18
N VAL A 377 6.15 17.80 -6.83
CA VAL A 377 5.03 16.94 -6.45
C VAL A 377 4.28 17.54 -5.28
N VAL A 378 4.98 18.02 -4.28
CA VAL A 378 4.37 18.72 -3.15
C VAL A 378 3.72 20.05 -3.58
N SER A 379 4.31 20.75 -4.53
CA SER A 379 3.71 21.98 -5.10
C SER A 379 2.44 21.69 -5.88
N LEU A 380 2.36 20.55 -6.56
CA LEU A 380 1.16 20.10 -7.27
C LEU A 380 -0.02 19.86 -6.36
N ALA A 381 0.22 19.24 -5.24
CA ALA A 381 -0.78 19.03 -4.21
C ALA A 381 -1.42 20.33 -3.72
N ARG A 382 -0.69 21.45 -3.75
CA ARG A 382 -1.18 22.77 -3.33
C ARG A 382 -2.20 23.40 -4.27
N ASN A 383 -2.14 23.07 -5.55
CA ASN A 383 -2.90 23.82 -6.56
C ASN A 383 -4.28 23.25 -6.85
N ASN A 384 -4.61 22.11 -6.28
CA ASN A 384 -5.90 21.45 -6.42
C ASN A 384 -6.95 21.97 -5.42
N ASN A 385 -7.04 23.27 -5.21
CA ASN A 385 -8.13 23.94 -4.43
C ASN A 385 -8.65 23.18 -3.19
N GLY A 386 -7.79 22.51 -2.48
CA GLY A 386 -7.88 22.34 -1.05
C GLY A 386 -9.01 21.53 -0.43
N THR A 387 -9.82 20.78 -1.16
CA THR A 387 -10.99 20.16 -0.50
C THR A 387 -11.05 18.65 -0.54
N ASP A 388 -10.16 18.01 -1.29
CA ASP A 388 -10.02 16.55 -1.20
C ASP A 388 -8.63 16.15 -1.63
N SER A 389 -7.89 16.58 -0.81
CA SER A 389 -6.52 16.48 -0.84
C SER A 389 -6.07 15.08 -0.93
N LEU A 390 -5.68 14.77 -2.07
CA LEU A 390 -4.69 13.80 -2.19
C LEU A 390 -3.45 14.13 -1.46
N GLY A 391 -3.42 14.94 -0.70
CA GLY A 391 -2.29 15.22 0.00
C GLY A 391 -2.03 16.61 0.26
N ASP A 392 -2.71 17.41 -0.29
CA ASP A 392 -2.71 18.79 0.09
C ASP A 392 -1.37 19.35 0.59
N THR A 393 -1.25 20.50 0.65
CA THR A 393 -0.39 21.56 1.20
C THR A 393 0.85 21.17 2.07
N ALA A 394 1.12 19.90 2.38
CA ALA A 394 2.33 19.54 3.10
C ALA A 394 3.54 19.59 2.17
N THR A 395 4.45 20.48 2.43
CA THR A 395 5.79 20.44 1.85
C THR A 395 6.67 19.50 2.68
N VAL A 396 7.75 18.99 2.10
CA VAL A 396 8.77 18.29 2.89
C VAL A 396 9.19 19.16 4.09
N ALA A 397 9.29 20.48 3.90
CA ALA A 397 9.55 21.42 4.99
C ALA A 397 8.45 21.42 6.07
N THR A 398 7.18 21.36 5.69
CA THR A 398 6.06 21.29 6.65
C THR A 398 6.06 19.95 7.38
N LEU A 399 6.27 18.84 6.66
CA LEU A 399 6.42 17.51 7.26
C LEU A 399 7.59 17.48 8.24
N LYS A 400 8.73 18.04 7.86
CA LYS A 400 9.91 18.16 8.72
C LYS A 400 9.60 18.95 10.00
N THR A 401 8.91 20.08 9.89
CA THR A 401 8.48 20.87 11.05
C THR A 401 7.54 20.08 11.95
N THR A 402 6.60 19.32 11.37
CA THR A 402 5.66 18.48 12.11
C THR A 402 6.39 17.32 12.78
N LEU A 403 7.34 16.69 12.10
CA LEU A 403 8.19 15.63 12.67
C LEU A 403 9.03 16.10 13.86
N GLN A 404 9.46 17.35 13.88
CA GLN A 404 10.21 17.92 15.00
C GLN A 404 9.39 17.94 16.30
N THR A 405 8.06 17.82 16.23
CA THR A 405 7.20 17.70 17.41
C THR A 405 7.09 16.27 17.93
N SER A 406 7.57 15.28 17.18
CA SER A 406 7.55 13.87 17.55
C SER A 406 8.87 13.46 18.21
N THR A 407 8.77 12.64 19.26
CA THR A 407 9.91 11.96 19.88
C THR A 407 9.92 10.46 19.56
N SER A 408 8.94 9.98 18.80
CA SER A 408 8.85 8.58 18.42
C SER A 408 9.93 8.19 17.42
N PRO A 409 10.47 6.98 17.50
CA PRO A 409 11.26 6.43 16.40
C PRO A 409 10.37 6.13 15.19
N PHE A 410 10.95 6.19 14.00
CA PHE A 410 10.26 5.91 12.74
C PHE A 410 10.85 4.68 12.05
N VAL A 411 10.01 3.92 11.39
CA VAL A 411 10.40 2.78 10.58
C VAL A 411 9.84 2.90 9.17
N GLY A 412 10.61 2.45 8.20
CA GLY A 412 10.17 2.33 6.81
C GLY A 412 9.59 0.94 6.55
N ILE A 413 8.55 0.89 5.73
CA ILE A 413 7.93 -0.36 5.29
C ILE A 413 7.74 -0.32 3.77
N ASP A 414 7.33 -1.45 3.21
CA ASP A 414 7.06 -1.63 1.79
C ASP A 414 8.29 -1.33 0.91
N ASN A 415 8.24 -0.40 -0.05
CA ASN A 415 9.39 -0.11 -0.91
C ASN A 415 10.65 0.30 -0.14
N PHE A 416 10.51 0.92 1.03
CA PHE A 416 11.68 1.22 1.87
C PHE A 416 12.33 -0.05 2.44
N TYR A 417 11.51 -1.02 2.86
CA TYR A 417 12.03 -2.32 3.28
C TYR A 417 12.73 -3.03 2.12
N TYR A 418 12.07 -3.17 0.97
CA TYR A 418 12.65 -3.88 -0.16
C TYR A 418 13.94 -3.23 -0.66
N THR A 419 13.99 -1.90 -0.69
CA THR A 419 15.21 -1.17 -1.05
C THR A 419 16.35 -1.42 -0.06
N ALA A 420 16.06 -1.40 1.24
CA ALA A 420 17.05 -1.69 2.27
C ALA A 420 17.51 -3.16 2.24
N ASP A 421 16.60 -4.10 1.93
CA ASP A 421 16.89 -5.51 1.76
C ASP A 421 17.83 -5.76 0.58
N ASP A 422 17.55 -5.15 -0.56
CA ASP A 422 18.41 -5.19 -1.75
C ASP A 422 19.81 -4.60 -1.51
N LEU A 423 19.93 -3.69 -0.56
CA LEU A 423 21.20 -3.11 -0.09
C LEU A 423 21.85 -3.92 1.06
N ASN A 424 21.24 -5.03 1.49
CA ASN A 424 21.63 -5.86 2.65
C ASN A 424 21.62 -5.08 3.99
N LEU A 425 20.68 -4.15 4.16
CA LEU A 425 20.54 -3.32 5.36
C LEU A 425 19.24 -3.58 6.14
N ALA A 426 18.31 -4.39 5.62
CA ALA A 426 17.00 -4.59 6.23
C ALA A 426 17.07 -5.16 7.65
N GLU A 427 18.02 -6.07 7.90
CA GLU A 427 18.24 -6.70 9.21
C GLU A 427 19.30 -5.95 10.06
N SER A 428 19.74 -4.76 9.61
CA SER A 428 20.79 -4.02 10.29
C SER A 428 20.27 -3.37 11.57
N THR A 429 20.90 -3.67 12.70
CA THR A 429 20.67 -2.98 13.98
C THR A 429 21.27 -1.57 14.01
N ASN A 430 22.09 -1.23 13.03
CA ASN A 430 22.81 0.05 12.91
C ASN A 430 22.40 0.79 11.62
N PHE A 431 21.10 0.85 11.36
CA PHE A 431 20.62 1.61 10.22
C PHE A 431 20.93 3.09 10.43
N ASN A 432 21.81 3.64 9.61
CA ASN A 432 22.17 5.06 9.69
C ASN A 432 22.43 5.62 8.27
N PRO A 433 22.31 6.93 8.07
CA PRO A 433 22.46 7.56 6.75
C PRO A 433 23.79 7.21 6.05
N THR A 434 24.90 7.27 6.74
CA THR A 434 26.22 6.98 6.16
C THR A 434 26.36 5.53 5.69
N ALA A 435 25.86 4.58 6.47
CA ALA A 435 25.84 3.17 6.06
C ALA A 435 24.95 2.97 4.83
N PHE A 436 23.81 3.65 4.79
CA PHE A 436 22.88 3.60 3.67
C PHE A 436 23.50 4.16 2.38
N GLU A 437 24.04 5.38 2.42
CA GLU A 437 24.73 6.03 1.29
C GLU A 437 25.90 5.17 0.77
N THR A 438 26.69 4.59 1.69
CA THR A 438 27.82 3.73 1.35
C THR A 438 27.36 2.46 0.63
N ALA A 439 26.34 1.78 1.15
CA ALA A 439 25.78 0.57 0.55
C ALA A 439 25.18 0.87 -0.83
N LEU A 440 24.39 1.95 -0.93
CA LEU A 440 23.77 2.40 -2.17
C LEU A 440 24.83 2.73 -3.25
N THR A 441 25.83 3.53 -2.90
CA THR A 441 26.90 3.90 -3.82
C THR A 441 27.69 2.66 -4.28
N THR A 442 28.03 1.76 -3.35
CA THR A 442 28.73 0.51 -3.66
C THR A 442 27.92 -0.36 -4.61
N LYS A 443 26.65 -0.58 -4.31
CA LYS A 443 25.74 -1.40 -5.13
C LYS A 443 25.58 -0.85 -6.53
N CYS A 444 25.43 0.49 -6.65
CA CYS A 444 25.10 1.15 -7.90
C CYS A 444 26.31 1.55 -8.75
N SER A 445 27.53 1.40 -8.23
CA SER A 445 28.79 1.65 -8.98
C SER A 445 29.11 0.59 -10.03
N SER A 446 28.39 -0.51 -10.08
CA SER A 446 28.57 -1.60 -11.05
C SER A 446 27.22 -2.08 -11.58
N PRO A 447 27.20 -2.80 -12.71
CA PRO A 447 25.98 -3.35 -13.26
C PRO A 447 25.27 -4.23 -12.24
N ILE A 448 23.98 -4.01 -12.04
CA ILE A 448 23.13 -4.89 -11.27
C ILE A 448 22.59 -5.94 -12.23
N SER A 449 23.04 -7.19 -12.04
CA SER A 449 22.58 -8.32 -12.85
C SER A 449 21.12 -8.67 -12.49
N GLY A 450 20.29 -8.78 -13.50
CA GLY A 450 18.92 -9.24 -13.37
C GLY A 450 17.99 -8.51 -14.34
N GLU A 451 17.03 -9.25 -14.83
CA GLU A 451 16.04 -8.72 -15.77
C GLU A 451 14.78 -8.20 -15.07
N LYS A 452 14.74 -8.31 -13.72
CA LYS A 452 13.58 -7.87 -12.97
C LYS A 452 13.57 -6.37 -12.83
N LEU A 453 12.46 -5.78 -13.07
CA LEU A 453 12.15 -4.37 -12.97
C LEU A 453 12.59 -3.73 -11.67
N PHE A 454 12.30 -4.39 -10.55
CA PHE A 454 12.70 -3.91 -9.24
C PHE A 454 14.22 -3.90 -9.06
N GLN A 455 15.00 -4.69 -9.81
CA GLN A 455 16.46 -4.61 -9.76
C GLN A 455 16.99 -3.34 -10.41
N GLN A 456 16.33 -2.85 -11.45
CA GLN A 456 16.64 -1.54 -12.01
C GLN A 456 16.16 -0.39 -11.10
N ALA A 457 15.16 -0.66 -10.26
CA ALA A 457 14.63 0.31 -9.31
C ALA A 457 15.49 0.50 -8.05
N ILE A 458 16.43 -0.39 -7.73
CA ILE A 458 17.24 -0.32 -6.52
C ILE A 458 17.94 1.03 -6.37
N CYS A 459 18.64 1.48 -7.43
CA CYS A 459 19.42 2.72 -7.36
C CYS A 459 18.54 3.97 -7.33
N PRO A 460 17.52 4.12 -8.22
CA PRO A 460 16.59 5.23 -8.11
C PRO A 460 15.81 5.25 -6.78
N ASN A 461 15.27 4.12 -6.34
CA ASN A 461 14.51 4.07 -5.07
C ASN A 461 15.41 4.31 -3.87
N GLY A 462 16.65 3.78 -3.89
CA GLY A 462 17.63 4.06 -2.84
C GLY A 462 17.99 5.54 -2.79
N THR A 463 18.19 6.18 -3.94
CA THR A 463 18.45 7.63 -3.98
C THR A 463 17.24 8.44 -3.51
N PHE A 464 16.03 8.02 -3.86
CA PHE A 464 14.80 8.63 -3.35
C PHE A 464 14.72 8.54 -1.83
N MET A 465 14.94 7.34 -1.28
CA MET A 465 14.95 7.12 0.16
C MET A 465 16.01 7.99 0.87
N ASP A 466 17.22 8.05 0.32
CA ASP A 466 18.30 8.87 0.84
C ASP A 466 17.95 10.35 0.80
N SER A 467 17.56 10.87 -0.35
CA SER A 467 17.19 12.29 -0.55
C SER A 467 16.05 12.70 0.38
N PHE A 468 15.00 11.91 0.43
CA PHE A 468 13.79 12.22 1.18
C PHE A 468 13.99 12.13 2.71
N LEU A 469 14.71 11.11 3.18
CA LEU A 469 14.88 10.90 4.63
C LEU A 469 16.11 11.60 5.19
N PHE A 470 17.26 11.50 4.53
CA PHE A 470 18.56 11.79 5.12
C PHE A 470 19.28 12.95 4.46
N GLY A 471 18.98 13.29 3.22
CA GLY A 471 19.62 14.37 2.47
C GLY A 471 19.55 15.73 3.18
N THR A 472 20.23 16.74 2.65
CA THR A 472 20.31 18.07 3.24
C THR A 472 18.94 18.68 3.59
N ASN A 473 17.94 18.40 2.75
CA ASN A 473 16.55 18.81 2.95
C ASN A 473 15.67 17.68 3.52
N GLY A 474 16.24 16.51 3.79
CA GLY A 474 15.54 15.32 4.21
C GLY A 474 14.83 15.48 5.56
N LEU A 475 13.86 14.62 5.79
CA LEU A 475 12.96 14.72 6.94
C LEU A 475 13.69 14.59 8.28
N PHE A 476 14.71 13.74 8.35
CA PHE A 476 15.47 13.49 9.59
C PHE A 476 16.72 14.35 9.74
N ASN A 477 17.08 15.14 8.74
CA ASN A 477 18.20 16.04 8.86
C ASN A 477 17.87 17.20 9.82
N GLY A 478 18.50 17.17 11.01
CA GLY A 478 18.25 18.14 12.09
C GLY A 478 16.89 17.97 12.79
N SER A 479 16.19 16.84 12.60
CA SER A 479 14.99 16.48 13.36
C SER A 479 15.36 15.88 14.72
N SER A 480 14.47 16.06 15.71
CA SER A 480 14.55 15.34 16.99
C SER A 480 14.02 13.89 16.90
N ALA A 481 13.23 13.59 15.89
CA ALA A 481 12.82 12.23 15.56
C ALA A 481 13.97 11.48 14.89
N ASN A 482 14.00 10.16 15.04
CA ASN A 482 15.02 9.31 14.43
C ASN A 482 14.40 8.25 13.52
N PHE A 483 15.10 7.90 12.47
CA PHE A 483 14.76 6.74 11.63
C PHE A 483 15.45 5.50 12.23
N ALA A 484 14.64 4.53 12.68
CA ALA A 484 15.11 3.36 13.41
C ALA A 484 15.40 2.16 12.52
N GLY A 485 15.11 2.26 11.23
CA GLY A 485 15.30 1.17 10.26
C GLY A 485 14.04 0.81 9.50
N VAL A 486 13.99 -0.39 8.97
CA VAL A 486 12.87 -0.88 8.17
C VAL A 486 12.28 -2.15 8.76
N LEU A 487 11.01 -2.44 8.46
CA LEU A 487 10.33 -3.65 8.89
C LEU A 487 9.76 -4.40 7.69
N SER A 488 9.94 -5.71 7.69
CA SER A 488 9.45 -6.57 6.61
C SER A 488 7.91 -6.55 6.54
N PRO A 489 7.32 -6.30 5.38
CA PRO A 489 5.88 -6.45 5.21
C PRO A 489 5.44 -7.92 5.22
N LYS A 490 6.37 -8.87 5.13
CA LYS A 490 6.11 -10.32 5.10
C LYS A 490 6.78 -11.03 6.26
N GLN A 491 6.09 -12.03 6.81
CA GLN A 491 6.63 -12.95 7.79
C GLN A 491 6.31 -14.38 7.37
N ASN A 492 7.31 -15.26 7.30
CA ASN A 492 7.15 -16.64 6.81
C ASN A 492 6.44 -16.70 5.44
N GLY A 493 6.78 -15.80 4.53
CA GLY A 493 6.22 -15.71 3.18
C GLY A 493 4.77 -15.16 3.10
N LYS A 494 4.16 -14.77 4.23
CA LYS A 494 2.81 -14.21 4.28
C LYS A 494 2.87 -12.71 4.56
N THR A 495 2.09 -11.92 3.85
CA THR A 495 1.95 -10.49 4.12
C THR A 495 1.31 -10.28 5.49
N VAL A 496 2.00 -9.56 6.36
CA VAL A 496 1.56 -9.26 7.72
C VAL A 496 1.31 -7.78 7.94
N LEU A 497 2.09 -6.91 7.30
CA LEU A 497 1.81 -5.48 7.25
C LEU A 497 0.93 -5.17 6.05
N THR A 498 -0.28 -4.76 6.34
CA THR A 498 -1.27 -4.31 5.36
C THR A 498 -2.30 -3.44 6.06
N TRP A 499 -2.67 -2.33 5.46
CA TRP A 499 -3.72 -1.45 5.97
C TRP A 499 -5.07 -2.21 6.16
N THR A 500 -5.33 -3.28 5.41
CA THR A 500 -6.58 -4.06 5.50
C THR A 500 -6.80 -4.65 6.88
N ARG A 501 -5.74 -5.14 7.55
CA ARG A 501 -5.85 -5.62 8.93
C ARG A 501 -6.09 -4.48 9.91
N GLY A 502 -5.43 -3.33 9.71
CA GLY A 502 -5.65 -2.12 10.52
C GLY A 502 -7.08 -1.61 10.43
N TYR A 503 -7.66 -1.61 9.22
CA TYR A 503 -9.08 -1.33 8.99
C TYR A 503 -9.98 -2.26 9.82
N LEU A 504 -9.74 -3.56 9.79
CA LEU A 504 -10.54 -4.52 10.53
C LEU A 504 -10.38 -4.34 12.06
N LEU A 505 -9.18 -4.06 12.54
CA LEU A 505 -8.94 -3.75 13.96
C LEU A 505 -9.78 -2.55 14.39
N GLN A 506 -9.74 -1.46 13.63
CA GLN A 506 -10.51 -0.26 13.95
C GLN A 506 -12.02 -0.47 13.83
N LYS A 507 -12.46 -1.15 12.77
CA LYS A 507 -13.89 -1.39 12.49
C LYS A 507 -14.56 -2.26 13.55
N TYR A 508 -13.88 -3.27 14.07
CA TYR A 508 -14.45 -4.27 14.96
C TYR A 508 -14.01 -4.14 16.44
N ALA A 509 -13.29 -3.07 16.77
CA ALA A 509 -12.91 -2.74 18.15
C ALA A 509 -14.09 -2.18 18.97
N ASN A 510 -15.07 -1.57 18.32
CA ASN A 510 -16.20 -0.86 18.93
C ASN A 510 -17.44 -1.74 19.02
#